data_98e081b8afb29f7029d9d6872c45d51c
#
_entry.id   98e081b8afb29f7029d9d6872c45d51c
#
_cell.length_a   1.000
_cell.length_b   1.000
_cell.length_c   1.000
_cell.angle_alpha   90.00
_cell.angle_beta   90.00
_cell.angle_gamma   90.00
#
_symmetry.space_group_name_H-M   'P 1'
#
loop_
_entity.id
_entity.type
_entity.pdbx_description
1 polymer ?
#
loop_
_entity_poly.entity_id
_entity_poly.type
_entity_poly.pdbx_seq_one_letter_code
_entity_poly.pdbx_strand_id
1 'polypeptide(L)'
;MRDQKIPGHNRWHPAVPPADSVRPGDEFRMECREWTDCQIGNNNSANDVRDVNLKLAHMLSGPIRIEGAEPGDLLIVDILDLGPVPQHVGDAAGEGWGYTGVFAKVNGGSFLTDYYPDAVKAIWDFHGQQATSRHLPGVRYTGITHPGLFGTAPSQELLERWNRREQALIDTNPDRVPPLALPPEPDGALAGHAHGSDADRVAREGARTVPAREHGGNQDIKNFSRGSRVFVPVFVDGANLSVGDLHFSQGDGEITFCGAIEMGGFIDFHVDLIKGGMEKYGIMTNPVFMPGNVEPRYSEFMSFVGISVDPDDDTNLYMDATQAYKCACLNAIEYLKRWGYSGEQGYLILGSAPVEGRISGIVDIPNACCTLYLPTAIFDFDIRPTKDGPRSANRGACAVTS
;
A
#
# COMPACT_ATOMS: atom_id res chain seq x y z
N MET A 1 -14.31 13.64 -7.02
CA MET A 1 -13.41 12.75 -7.76
C MET A 1 -14.06 11.94 -8.88
N ARG A 2 -15.32 11.48 -8.75
CA ARG A 2 -16.02 10.80 -9.88
C ARG A 2 -16.10 11.63 -11.17
N ASP A 3 -16.03 12.95 -11.06
CA ASP A 3 -16.12 13.90 -12.19
C ASP A 3 -14.74 14.41 -12.64
N GLN A 4 -13.69 13.69 -12.34
CA GLN A 4 -12.32 14.05 -12.74
C GLN A 4 -12.24 14.10 -14.27
N LYS A 5 -11.83 15.26 -14.83
CA LYS A 5 -11.77 15.47 -16.28
C LYS A 5 -10.58 14.77 -16.94
N ILE A 6 -9.54 14.47 -16.16
CA ILE A 6 -8.35 13.80 -16.63
C ILE A 6 -8.54 12.31 -16.38
N PRO A 7 -8.53 11.46 -17.42
CA PRO A 7 -8.69 10.04 -17.23
C PRO A 7 -7.46 9.45 -16.53
N GLY A 8 -7.71 8.63 -15.50
CA GLY A 8 -6.66 7.82 -14.88
C GLY A 8 -6.24 6.65 -15.75
N HIS A 9 -5.15 5.99 -15.36
CA HIS A 9 -4.72 4.75 -15.98
C HIS A 9 -4.48 3.68 -14.90
N ASN A 10 -4.45 2.41 -15.31
CA ASN A 10 -4.18 1.29 -14.41
C ASN A 10 -3.20 0.28 -15.03
N ARG A 11 -2.36 0.75 -15.92
CA ARG A 11 -1.32 -0.03 -16.58
C ARG A 11 -0.01 0.76 -16.62
N TRP A 12 1.10 0.08 -16.38
CA TRP A 12 2.42 0.60 -16.65
C TRP A 12 2.83 0.31 -18.09
N HIS A 13 2.99 1.36 -18.87
CA HIS A 13 3.39 1.23 -20.28
C HIS A 13 4.00 2.54 -20.78
N PRO A 14 5.11 2.50 -21.57
CA PRO A 14 5.75 3.72 -22.08
C PRO A 14 4.87 4.53 -23.05
N ALA A 15 3.85 3.93 -23.65
CA ALA A 15 2.93 4.60 -24.56
C ALA A 15 1.73 5.27 -23.86
N VAL A 16 1.61 5.26 -22.52
CA VAL A 16 0.60 6.07 -21.84
C VAL A 16 1.05 7.54 -21.93
N PRO A 17 0.31 8.40 -22.64
CA PRO A 17 0.71 9.78 -22.82
C PRO A 17 0.64 10.56 -21.50
N PRO A 18 1.56 11.52 -21.28
CA PRO A 18 1.49 12.37 -20.10
C PRO A 18 0.23 13.23 -20.12
N ALA A 19 -0.38 13.39 -18.96
CA ALA A 19 -1.55 14.25 -18.75
C ALA A 19 -1.15 15.73 -18.69
N ASP A 20 0.07 16.01 -18.20
CA ASP A 20 0.65 17.34 -18.08
C ASP A 20 2.17 17.25 -17.99
N SER A 21 2.86 18.40 -17.92
CA SER A 21 4.31 18.50 -17.77
C SER A 21 4.71 19.54 -16.74
N VAL A 22 5.84 19.28 -16.05
CA VAL A 22 6.47 20.16 -15.08
C VAL A 22 7.97 20.25 -15.35
N ARG A 23 8.63 21.28 -14.80
CA ARG A 23 10.09 21.47 -14.90
C ARG A 23 10.77 21.01 -13.63
N PRO A 24 12.04 20.61 -13.70
CA PRO A 24 12.86 20.49 -12.50
C PRO A 24 12.83 21.79 -11.68
N GLY A 25 12.57 21.67 -10.38
CA GLY A 25 12.36 22.78 -9.46
C GLY A 25 10.91 23.20 -9.24
N ASP A 26 9.95 22.64 -10.01
CA ASP A 26 8.54 22.98 -9.83
C ASP A 26 7.92 22.21 -8.66
N GLU A 27 6.94 22.86 -8.02
CA GLU A 27 6.01 22.24 -7.08
C GLU A 27 4.64 22.10 -7.74
N PHE A 28 3.97 20.95 -7.51
CA PHE A 28 2.65 20.69 -8.09
C PHE A 28 1.84 19.72 -7.23
N ARG A 29 0.54 19.76 -7.40
CA ARG A 29 -0.42 18.87 -6.73
C ARG A 29 -1.00 17.88 -7.71
N MET A 30 -1.09 16.62 -7.27
CA MET A 30 -1.89 15.58 -7.91
C MET A 30 -3.03 15.17 -6.99
N GLU A 31 -4.24 15.09 -7.53
CA GLU A 31 -5.38 14.48 -6.85
C GLU A 31 -5.52 13.04 -7.32
N CYS A 32 -5.69 12.13 -6.37
CA CYS A 32 -5.79 10.70 -6.61
C CYS A 32 -7.15 10.17 -6.16
N ARG A 33 -7.76 9.37 -7.02
CA ARG A 33 -8.92 8.58 -6.64
C ARG A 33 -8.46 7.45 -5.73
N GLU A 34 -9.37 6.94 -4.94
CA GLU A 34 -9.14 5.72 -4.19
C GLU A 34 -8.83 4.57 -5.16
N TRP A 35 -7.94 3.67 -4.81
CA TRP A 35 -7.28 2.71 -5.71
C TRP A 35 -8.23 1.75 -6.47
N THR A 36 -9.41 1.44 -5.89
CA THR A 36 -10.42 0.59 -6.54
C THR A 36 -11.30 1.33 -7.54
N ASP A 37 -11.06 2.63 -7.76
CA ASP A 37 -11.98 3.51 -8.47
C ASP A 37 -13.32 3.72 -7.72
N CYS A 38 -13.24 3.81 -6.39
CA CYS A 38 -14.37 4.06 -5.49
C CYS A 38 -15.43 2.93 -5.48
N GLN A 39 -15.00 1.67 -5.60
CA GLN A 39 -15.89 0.53 -5.48
C GLN A 39 -16.31 0.25 -4.03
N ILE A 40 -15.45 0.59 -3.07
CA ILE A 40 -15.70 0.36 -1.65
C ILE A 40 -16.45 1.54 -1.04
N GLY A 41 -17.51 1.27 -0.28
CA GLY A 41 -18.40 2.29 0.28
C GLY A 41 -18.26 2.48 1.78
N ASN A 42 -18.63 3.69 2.26
CA ASN A 42 -18.74 3.97 3.69
C ASN A 42 -20.04 3.35 4.26
N ASN A 43 -19.97 2.06 4.53
CA ASN A 43 -21.10 1.28 5.05
C ASN A 43 -20.60 0.19 6.02
N ASN A 44 -21.52 -0.57 6.63
CA ASN A 44 -21.22 -1.62 7.61
C ASN A 44 -21.28 -3.03 6.99
N SER A 45 -21.04 -3.19 5.69
CA SER A 45 -20.95 -4.46 4.99
C SER A 45 -19.57 -4.63 4.35
N ALA A 46 -19.01 -5.82 4.38
CA ALA A 46 -17.77 -6.17 3.68
C ALA A 46 -18.02 -6.85 2.32
N ASN A 47 -19.27 -6.85 1.84
CA ASN A 47 -19.59 -7.44 0.53
C ASN A 47 -18.86 -6.73 -0.60
N ASP A 48 -18.71 -5.40 -0.50
CA ASP A 48 -17.98 -4.61 -1.48
C ASP A 48 -16.48 -4.93 -1.51
N VAL A 49 -15.87 -5.30 -0.38
CA VAL A 49 -14.48 -5.81 -0.33
C VAL A 49 -14.40 -7.21 -0.94
N ARG A 50 -15.36 -8.11 -0.61
CA ARG A 50 -15.42 -9.45 -1.19
C ARG A 50 -15.55 -9.43 -2.71
N ASP A 51 -16.39 -8.53 -3.22
CA ASP A 51 -16.84 -8.50 -4.61
C ASP A 51 -16.11 -7.46 -5.47
N VAL A 52 -15.07 -6.81 -4.94
CA VAL A 52 -14.30 -5.79 -5.66
C VAL A 52 -13.75 -6.32 -6.98
N ASN A 53 -13.92 -5.56 -8.07
CA ASN A 53 -13.37 -5.90 -9.37
C ASN A 53 -11.89 -5.50 -9.44
N LEU A 54 -11.02 -6.45 -9.19
CA LEU A 54 -9.56 -6.27 -9.17
C LEU A 54 -8.93 -6.01 -10.55
N LYS A 55 -9.68 -6.14 -11.64
CA LYS A 55 -9.20 -5.79 -13.00
C LYS A 55 -8.99 -4.30 -13.16
N LEU A 56 -9.67 -3.49 -12.35
CA LEU A 56 -9.55 -2.02 -12.33
C LEU A 56 -8.41 -1.50 -11.44
N ALA A 57 -7.80 -2.35 -10.61
CA ALA A 57 -6.73 -1.98 -9.68
C ALA A 57 -5.38 -1.78 -10.40
N HIS A 58 -4.61 -0.79 -10.00
CA HIS A 58 -4.96 0.38 -9.18
C HIS A 58 -5.22 1.56 -10.08
N MET A 59 -6.15 2.42 -9.69
CA MET A 59 -6.39 3.67 -10.40
C MET A 59 -5.26 4.66 -10.10
N LEU A 60 -4.50 5.05 -11.12
CA LEU A 60 -3.40 5.99 -11.03
C LEU A 60 -3.75 7.33 -11.68
N SER A 61 -3.23 8.40 -11.10
CA SER A 61 -3.20 9.74 -11.65
C SER A 61 -1.89 9.99 -12.38
N GLY A 62 -1.93 10.77 -13.44
CA GLY A 62 -0.78 11.04 -14.31
C GLY A 62 -0.89 10.30 -15.66
N PRO A 63 0.25 10.00 -16.33
CA PRO A 63 1.61 10.39 -15.94
C PRO A 63 1.86 11.90 -16.05
N ILE A 64 2.80 12.42 -15.26
CA ILE A 64 3.31 13.78 -15.38
C ILE A 64 4.71 13.71 -16.01
N ARG A 65 4.90 14.44 -17.10
CA ARG A 65 6.20 14.55 -17.76
C ARG A 65 7.10 15.50 -16.99
N ILE A 66 8.34 15.09 -16.71
CA ILE A 66 9.38 15.96 -16.18
C ILE A 66 10.26 16.43 -17.32
N GLU A 67 10.23 17.73 -17.63
CA GLU A 67 10.98 18.30 -18.75
C GLU A 67 12.49 18.06 -18.59
N GLY A 68 13.14 17.57 -19.66
CA GLY A 68 14.58 17.31 -19.67
C GLY A 68 15.01 16.03 -18.95
N ALA A 69 14.11 15.23 -18.39
CA ALA A 69 14.46 13.92 -17.88
C ALA A 69 14.77 12.96 -19.04
N GLU A 70 15.85 12.19 -18.91
CA GLU A 70 16.32 11.22 -19.90
C GLU A 70 16.64 9.87 -19.22
N PRO A 71 16.58 8.76 -19.96
CA PRO A 71 16.99 7.45 -19.42
C PRO A 71 18.40 7.50 -18.82
N GLY A 72 18.56 6.96 -17.61
CA GLY A 72 19.82 7.02 -16.87
C GLY A 72 19.90 8.15 -15.82
N ASP A 73 18.97 9.08 -15.83
CA ASP A 73 18.84 10.09 -14.78
C ASP A 73 18.25 9.50 -13.50
N LEU A 74 18.39 10.22 -12.39
CA LEU A 74 17.55 10.02 -11.21
C LEU A 74 16.58 11.19 -11.08
N LEU A 75 15.30 10.87 -11.01
CA LEU A 75 14.27 11.83 -10.62
C LEU A 75 14.31 11.97 -9.09
N ILE A 76 14.45 13.21 -8.62
CA ILE A 76 14.26 13.57 -7.21
C ILE A 76 12.78 13.89 -7.02
N VAL A 77 12.15 13.25 -6.05
CA VAL A 77 10.77 13.53 -5.65
C VAL A 77 10.74 13.84 -4.16
N ASP A 78 10.47 15.09 -3.82
CA ASP A 78 10.17 15.50 -2.44
C ASP A 78 8.67 15.45 -2.23
N ILE A 79 8.23 14.72 -1.23
CA ILE A 79 6.83 14.66 -0.81
C ILE A 79 6.60 15.79 0.20
N LEU A 80 5.93 16.84 -0.22
CA LEU A 80 5.73 18.06 0.59
C LEU A 80 4.56 17.90 1.55
N ASP A 81 3.41 17.47 1.02
CA ASP A 81 2.20 17.21 1.78
C ASP A 81 1.34 16.17 1.09
N LEU A 82 0.51 15.47 1.84
CA LEU A 82 -0.55 14.60 1.33
C LEU A 82 -1.61 14.36 2.40
N GLY A 83 -2.83 14.12 1.93
CA GLY A 83 -3.95 13.91 2.82
C GLY A 83 -5.25 13.66 2.07
N PRO A 84 -6.34 13.42 2.81
CA PRO A 84 -7.65 13.21 2.23
C PRO A 84 -8.16 14.49 1.54
N VAL A 85 -8.82 14.32 0.42
CA VAL A 85 -9.69 15.35 -0.17
C VAL A 85 -11.10 15.10 0.33
N PRO A 86 -11.85 16.13 0.76
CA PRO A 86 -13.25 15.99 1.11
C PRO A 86 -14.01 15.28 -0.01
N GLN A 87 -14.67 14.17 0.31
CA GLN A 87 -15.36 13.35 -0.69
C GLN A 87 -16.75 13.90 -1.04
N HIS A 88 -17.24 14.83 -0.24
CA HIS A 88 -18.54 15.48 -0.43
C HIS A 88 -18.42 17.00 -0.40
N VAL A 89 -19.26 17.67 -1.20
CA VAL A 89 -19.38 19.13 -1.15
C VAL A 89 -19.93 19.52 0.23
N GLY A 90 -19.15 20.28 0.98
CA GLY A 90 -19.50 20.75 2.33
C GLY A 90 -18.68 20.14 3.46
N ASP A 91 -17.87 19.11 3.19
CA ASP A 91 -16.94 18.61 4.19
C ASP A 91 -15.84 19.65 4.49
N ALA A 92 -15.45 19.77 5.75
CA ALA A 92 -14.36 20.65 6.13
C ALA A 92 -13.00 20.11 5.66
N ALA A 93 -12.04 20.99 5.49
CA ALA A 93 -10.67 20.58 5.14
C ALA A 93 -10.09 19.67 6.24
N GLY A 94 -9.58 18.50 5.85
CA GLY A 94 -9.05 17.49 6.77
C GLY A 94 -10.10 16.54 7.37
N GLU A 95 -11.38 16.71 6.99
CA GLU A 95 -12.42 15.71 7.23
C GLU A 95 -12.54 14.79 6.01
N GLY A 96 -12.93 13.56 6.25
CA GLY A 96 -13.11 12.55 5.23
C GLY A 96 -13.21 11.18 5.87
N TRP A 97 -13.11 10.16 5.06
CA TRP A 97 -13.13 8.79 5.53
C TRP A 97 -12.23 7.90 4.67
N GLY A 98 -11.84 6.79 5.26
CA GLY A 98 -11.15 5.72 4.58
C GLY A 98 -11.61 4.36 5.10
N TYR A 99 -11.02 3.31 4.60
CA TYR A 99 -11.33 1.97 5.05
C TYR A 99 -10.08 1.09 5.08
N THR A 100 -10.14 0.03 5.89
CA THR A 100 -9.21 -1.09 5.86
C THR A 100 -10.03 -2.34 5.59
N GLY A 101 -9.60 -3.17 4.66
CA GLY A 101 -10.29 -4.41 4.32
C GLY A 101 -9.36 -5.63 4.36
N VAL A 102 -9.90 -6.78 4.71
CA VAL A 102 -9.26 -8.08 4.54
C VAL A 102 -9.86 -8.74 3.31
N PHE A 103 -9.03 -9.13 2.33
CA PHE A 103 -9.54 -9.84 1.17
C PHE A 103 -9.98 -11.25 1.51
N ALA A 104 -11.14 -11.62 1.00
CA ALA A 104 -11.63 -12.99 1.09
C ALA A 104 -10.73 -13.96 0.31
N LYS A 105 -10.56 -15.17 0.80
CA LYS A 105 -9.82 -16.25 0.12
C LYS A 105 -10.33 -16.50 -1.30
N VAL A 106 -11.64 -16.38 -1.51
CA VAL A 106 -12.26 -16.53 -2.85
C VAL A 106 -11.87 -15.44 -3.85
N ASN A 107 -11.34 -14.31 -3.39
CA ASN A 107 -10.87 -13.20 -4.24
C ASN A 107 -9.36 -12.93 -4.06
N GLY A 108 -8.57 -13.96 -3.85
CA GLY A 108 -7.11 -13.90 -3.75
C GLY A 108 -6.55 -14.02 -2.34
N GLY A 109 -7.35 -13.77 -1.32
CA GLY A 109 -6.95 -13.88 0.08
C GLY A 109 -6.06 -12.72 0.55
N SER A 110 -5.48 -12.89 1.73
CA SER A 110 -4.59 -11.95 2.39
C SER A 110 -3.40 -12.67 3.01
N PHE A 111 -2.51 -11.98 3.72
CA PHE A 111 -1.33 -12.58 4.33
C PHE A 111 -1.65 -13.69 5.34
N LEU A 112 -2.74 -13.52 6.11
CA LEU A 112 -3.22 -14.52 7.09
C LEU A 112 -4.48 -15.24 6.61
N THR A 113 -4.64 -15.47 5.30
CA THR A 113 -5.86 -15.99 4.69
C THR A 113 -6.27 -17.37 5.21
N ASP A 114 -5.31 -18.18 5.69
CA ASP A 114 -5.61 -19.51 6.26
C ASP A 114 -6.30 -19.43 7.62
N TYR A 115 -6.11 -18.32 8.34
CA TYR A 115 -6.74 -18.04 9.64
C TYR A 115 -7.96 -17.12 9.52
N TYR A 116 -7.97 -16.23 8.54
CA TYR A 116 -9.01 -15.23 8.28
C TYR A 116 -9.43 -15.28 6.81
N PRO A 117 -10.22 -16.28 6.41
CA PRO A 117 -10.57 -16.51 5.00
C PRO A 117 -11.66 -15.59 4.46
N ASP A 118 -12.42 -14.93 5.32
CA ASP A 118 -13.57 -14.13 4.94
C ASP A 118 -13.23 -12.65 4.82
N ALA A 119 -13.92 -11.94 3.94
CA ALA A 119 -13.78 -10.50 3.86
C ALA A 119 -14.36 -9.82 5.09
N VAL A 120 -13.59 -8.90 5.66
CA VAL A 120 -14.03 -7.99 6.71
C VAL A 120 -13.56 -6.56 6.41
N LYS A 121 -14.21 -5.58 7.01
CA LYS A 121 -13.90 -4.17 6.79
C LYS A 121 -14.01 -3.33 8.06
N ALA A 122 -13.12 -2.36 8.20
CA ALA A 122 -13.26 -1.25 9.15
C ALA A 122 -13.34 0.07 8.39
N ILE A 123 -14.25 0.95 8.78
CA ILE A 123 -14.35 2.32 8.30
C ILE A 123 -13.65 3.23 9.29
N TRP A 124 -12.91 4.18 8.77
CA TRP A 124 -12.19 5.19 9.52
C TRP A 124 -12.72 6.58 9.18
N ASP A 125 -12.96 7.37 10.22
CA ASP A 125 -13.33 8.78 10.10
C ASP A 125 -12.10 9.65 10.42
N PHE A 126 -11.81 10.63 9.57
CA PHE A 126 -10.65 11.49 9.68
C PHE A 126 -11.00 12.81 10.37
N HIS A 127 -10.13 13.22 11.29
CA HIS A 127 -10.20 14.48 12.02
C HIS A 127 -8.82 15.15 11.97
N GLY A 128 -8.53 15.88 10.90
CA GLY A 128 -7.20 16.38 10.61
C GLY A 128 -6.23 15.24 10.33
N GLN A 129 -5.21 15.09 11.18
CA GLN A 129 -4.22 14.02 11.07
C GLN A 129 -4.58 12.77 11.90
N GLN A 130 -5.72 12.75 12.57
CA GLN A 130 -6.16 11.62 13.39
C GLN A 130 -7.24 10.81 12.68
N ALA A 131 -7.20 9.50 12.90
CA ALA A 131 -8.24 8.57 12.48
C ALA A 131 -8.86 7.87 13.69
N THR A 132 -10.18 7.71 13.63
CA THR A 132 -10.97 6.88 14.56
C THR A 132 -11.86 5.94 13.78
N SER A 133 -12.24 4.81 14.36
CA SER A 133 -13.09 3.83 13.69
C SER A 133 -14.28 3.42 14.55
N ARG A 134 -15.47 3.46 13.95
CA ARG A 134 -16.67 2.89 14.59
C ARG A 134 -16.62 1.36 14.75
N HIS A 135 -15.76 0.70 13.98
CA HIS A 135 -15.57 -0.74 13.98
C HIS A 135 -14.45 -1.23 14.92
N LEU A 136 -13.62 -0.30 15.41
CA LEU A 136 -12.47 -0.58 16.27
C LEU A 136 -12.45 0.36 17.48
N PRO A 137 -13.48 0.28 18.36
CA PRO A 137 -13.58 1.14 19.54
C PRO A 137 -12.35 1.04 20.43
N GLY A 138 -11.88 2.18 20.93
CA GLY A 138 -10.69 2.27 21.77
C GLY A 138 -9.39 2.42 20.98
N VAL A 139 -9.45 2.51 19.64
CA VAL A 139 -8.29 2.74 18.77
C VAL A 139 -8.39 4.12 18.12
N ARG A 140 -7.33 4.91 18.26
CA ARG A 140 -7.19 6.24 17.67
C ARG A 140 -5.71 6.56 17.48
N TYR A 141 -5.34 7.09 16.34
CA TYR A 141 -3.94 7.48 16.10
C TYR A 141 -3.79 8.54 15.01
N THR A 142 -2.62 9.17 15.01
CA THR A 142 -2.17 10.03 13.91
C THR A 142 -1.57 9.15 12.84
N GLY A 143 -2.07 9.26 11.61
CA GLY A 143 -1.58 8.49 10.47
C GLY A 143 -0.21 8.96 9.97
N ILE A 144 0.55 8.03 9.43
CA ILE A 144 1.74 8.32 8.60
C ILE A 144 1.28 8.23 7.15
N THR A 145 0.75 9.35 6.64
CA THR A 145 0.17 9.40 5.29
C THR A 145 1.24 9.26 4.22
N HIS A 146 0.97 8.45 3.19
CA HIS A 146 1.92 8.16 2.10
C HIS A 146 1.19 7.64 0.85
N PRO A 147 1.80 7.70 -0.34
CA PRO A 147 1.34 6.91 -1.47
C PRO A 147 1.81 5.46 -1.30
N GLY A 148 0.92 4.49 -1.44
CA GLY A 148 1.29 3.07 -1.58
C GLY A 148 1.97 2.85 -2.92
N LEU A 149 1.51 3.58 -3.95
CA LEU A 149 1.95 3.39 -5.31
C LEU A 149 2.41 4.69 -5.97
N PHE A 150 3.70 4.77 -6.36
CA PHE A 150 4.20 5.79 -7.27
C PHE A 150 5.43 5.29 -8.04
N GLY A 151 5.66 5.81 -9.24
CA GLY A 151 6.82 5.42 -10.03
C GLY A 151 6.88 6.10 -11.39
N THR A 152 8.02 5.91 -12.06
CA THR A 152 8.26 6.38 -13.43
C THR A 152 7.75 5.37 -14.46
N ALA A 153 7.52 5.78 -15.71
CA ALA A 153 7.18 4.83 -16.76
C ALA A 153 8.36 3.90 -17.06
N PRO A 154 8.11 2.60 -17.33
CA PRO A 154 9.16 1.67 -17.75
C PRO A 154 9.61 1.94 -19.19
N SER A 155 10.83 1.53 -19.55
CA SER A 155 11.16 1.32 -20.95
C SER A 155 10.41 0.10 -21.51
N GLN A 156 10.32 0.00 -22.85
CA GLN A 156 9.70 -1.18 -23.49
C GLN A 156 10.42 -2.48 -23.11
N GLU A 157 11.76 -2.46 -23.07
CA GLU A 157 12.57 -3.63 -22.66
C GLU A 157 12.29 -4.04 -21.21
N LEU A 158 12.18 -3.07 -20.29
CA LEU A 158 11.89 -3.34 -18.88
C LEU A 158 10.49 -3.92 -18.71
N LEU A 159 9.49 -3.37 -19.41
CA LEU A 159 8.11 -3.88 -19.44
C LEU A 159 8.06 -5.35 -19.92
N GLU A 160 8.73 -5.66 -21.02
CA GLU A 160 8.80 -7.02 -21.54
C GLU A 160 9.48 -7.99 -20.57
N ARG A 161 10.51 -7.51 -19.86
CA ARG A 161 11.19 -8.28 -18.81
C ARG A 161 10.23 -8.60 -17.65
N TRP A 162 9.46 -7.64 -17.19
CA TRP A 162 8.44 -7.85 -16.15
C TRP A 162 7.41 -8.89 -16.57
N ASN A 163 6.82 -8.71 -17.73
CA ASN A 163 5.79 -9.61 -18.23
C ASN A 163 6.32 -11.05 -18.36
N ARG A 164 7.54 -11.26 -18.86
CA ARG A 164 8.15 -12.60 -18.96
C ARG A 164 8.38 -13.25 -17.59
N ARG A 165 8.97 -12.54 -16.64
CA ARG A 165 9.30 -13.14 -15.33
C ARG A 165 8.05 -13.42 -14.49
N GLU A 166 7.05 -12.57 -14.59
CA GLU A 166 5.78 -12.75 -13.88
C GLU A 166 4.98 -13.90 -14.48
N GLN A 167 4.95 -14.02 -15.81
CA GLN A 167 4.38 -15.19 -16.48
C GLN A 167 5.11 -16.50 -16.09
N ALA A 168 6.43 -16.48 -16.05
CA ALA A 168 7.21 -17.65 -15.65
C ALA A 168 6.91 -18.10 -14.21
N LEU A 169 6.67 -17.15 -13.30
CA LEU A 169 6.26 -17.47 -11.94
C LEU A 169 4.87 -18.14 -11.91
N ILE A 170 3.90 -17.64 -12.67
CA ILE A 170 2.57 -18.24 -12.79
C ILE A 170 2.66 -19.64 -13.36
N ASP A 171 3.42 -19.83 -14.43
CA ASP A 171 3.61 -21.12 -15.08
C ASP A 171 4.26 -22.16 -14.15
N THR A 172 5.11 -21.70 -13.22
CA THR A 172 5.76 -22.57 -12.22
C THR A 172 4.84 -22.98 -11.09
N ASN A 173 3.94 -22.09 -10.66
CA ASN A 173 3.08 -22.32 -9.50
C ASN A 173 1.76 -21.55 -9.58
N PRO A 174 0.87 -21.93 -10.51
CA PRO A 174 -0.36 -21.19 -10.77
C PRO A 174 -1.31 -21.11 -9.57
N ASP A 175 -1.24 -22.08 -8.65
CA ASP A 175 -2.11 -22.13 -7.47
C ASP A 175 -1.68 -21.18 -6.36
N ARG A 176 -0.43 -20.68 -6.41
CA ARG A 176 0.13 -19.75 -5.39
C ARG A 176 0.02 -18.28 -5.78
N VAL A 177 -0.22 -17.98 -7.05
CA VAL A 177 -0.27 -16.60 -7.53
C VAL A 177 -1.70 -16.12 -7.46
N PRO A 178 -2.01 -15.13 -6.60
CA PRO A 178 -3.35 -14.54 -6.56
C PRO A 178 -3.72 -13.94 -7.92
N PRO A 179 -5.02 -13.81 -8.26
CA PRO A 179 -5.48 -13.24 -9.53
C PRO A 179 -4.95 -11.83 -9.83
N LEU A 180 -4.53 -11.09 -8.80
CA LEU A 180 -3.95 -9.75 -8.89
C LEU A 180 -2.61 -9.69 -9.61
N ALA A 181 -1.79 -10.73 -9.46
CA ALA A 181 -0.43 -10.80 -10.02
C ALA A 181 -0.40 -11.35 -11.46
N LEU A 182 -1.54 -11.45 -12.12
CA LEU A 182 -1.64 -11.97 -13.47
C LEU A 182 -0.95 -11.06 -14.50
N PRO A 183 -0.48 -11.64 -15.62
CA PRO A 183 0.03 -10.89 -16.76
C PRO A 183 -0.95 -9.86 -17.30
N PRO A 184 -0.53 -9.01 -18.25
CA PRO A 184 -1.41 -8.06 -18.89
C PRO A 184 -2.69 -8.70 -19.45
N GLU A 185 -3.81 -8.07 -19.15
CA GLU A 185 -5.13 -8.48 -19.65
C GLU A 185 -5.88 -7.24 -20.16
N PRO A 186 -6.43 -7.27 -21.40
CA PRO A 186 -7.15 -6.14 -21.95
C PRO A 186 -8.43 -5.77 -21.18
N ASP A 187 -9.09 -6.74 -20.56
CA ASP A 187 -10.30 -6.50 -19.79
C ASP A 187 -10.00 -5.65 -18.54
N GLY A 188 -10.76 -4.57 -18.37
CA GLY A 188 -10.55 -3.61 -17.30
C GLY A 188 -9.34 -2.67 -17.48
N ALA A 189 -8.63 -2.72 -18.62
CA ALA A 189 -7.50 -1.84 -18.86
C ALA A 189 -7.95 -0.39 -19.12
N LEU A 190 -7.33 0.54 -18.40
CA LEU A 190 -7.49 1.99 -18.56
C LEU A 190 -6.15 2.57 -18.99
N ALA A 191 -6.13 3.23 -20.13
CA ALA A 191 -4.91 3.69 -20.79
C ALA A 191 -4.68 5.23 -20.68
N GLY A 192 -5.37 5.90 -19.74
CA GLY A 192 -5.25 7.34 -19.59
C GLY A 192 -5.67 8.09 -20.87
N HIS A 193 -4.78 8.93 -21.36
CA HIS A 193 -4.99 9.71 -22.60
C HIS A 193 -4.62 8.96 -23.89
N ALA A 194 -4.25 7.67 -23.84
CA ALA A 194 -3.99 6.91 -25.05
C ALA A 194 -5.29 6.63 -25.82
N HIS A 195 -5.23 6.67 -27.15
CA HIS A 195 -6.37 6.44 -28.03
C HIS A 195 -6.01 5.50 -29.18
N GLY A 196 -7.01 4.84 -29.79
CA GLY A 196 -6.85 3.98 -30.96
C GLY A 196 -5.82 2.86 -30.71
N SER A 197 -4.89 2.67 -31.64
CA SER A 197 -3.88 1.61 -31.58
C SER A 197 -2.98 1.66 -30.33
N ASP A 198 -2.72 2.85 -29.79
CA ASP A 198 -1.90 2.98 -28.57
C ASP A 198 -2.68 2.53 -27.34
N ALA A 199 -3.96 2.86 -27.23
CA ALA A 199 -4.82 2.33 -26.17
C ALA A 199 -4.91 0.80 -26.23
N ASP A 200 -5.11 0.24 -27.44
CA ASP A 200 -5.14 -1.21 -27.65
C ASP A 200 -3.81 -1.88 -27.27
N ARG A 201 -2.69 -1.21 -27.56
CA ARG A 201 -1.36 -1.69 -27.22
C ARG A 201 -1.14 -1.66 -25.71
N VAL A 202 -1.47 -0.53 -25.05
CA VAL A 202 -1.42 -0.42 -23.58
C VAL A 202 -2.25 -1.50 -22.91
N ALA A 203 -3.46 -1.79 -23.43
CA ALA A 203 -4.33 -2.82 -22.88
C ALA A 203 -3.74 -4.23 -22.98
N ARG A 204 -3.08 -4.55 -24.10
CA ARG A 204 -2.51 -5.89 -24.33
C ARG A 204 -1.14 -6.11 -23.69
N GLU A 205 -0.32 -5.08 -23.58
CA GLU A 205 1.09 -5.18 -23.17
C GLU A 205 1.35 -4.60 -21.77
N GLY A 206 0.51 -3.63 -21.35
CA GLY A 206 0.72 -2.88 -20.12
C GLY A 206 0.71 -3.74 -18.88
N ALA A 207 1.79 -3.65 -18.09
CA ALA A 207 1.89 -4.41 -16.86
C ALA A 207 0.87 -3.91 -15.83
N ARG A 208 0.29 -4.87 -15.08
CA ARG A 208 -0.62 -4.57 -13.97
C ARG A 208 0.12 -3.79 -12.88
N THR A 209 -0.62 -3.01 -12.10
CA THR A 209 -0.05 -2.08 -11.11
C THR A 209 0.24 -2.70 -9.75
N VAL A 210 -0.29 -3.89 -9.47
CA VAL A 210 -0.16 -4.57 -8.18
C VAL A 210 1.27 -4.89 -7.75
N PRO A 211 2.18 -5.44 -8.59
CA PRO A 211 3.53 -5.72 -8.14
C PRO A 211 4.41 -4.48 -7.96
N ALA A 212 5.23 -4.46 -6.90
CA ALA A 212 6.40 -3.60 -6.82
C ALA A 212 7.43 -3.97 -7.90
N ARG A 213 8.09 -2.98 -8.49
CA ARG A 213 9.06 -3.21 -9.57
C ARG A 213 10.21 -2.21 -9.52
N GLU A 214 11.17 -2.35 -10.44
CA GLU A 214 12.42 -1.59 -10.49
C GLU A 214 12.22 -0.07 -10.62
N HIS A 215 11.10 0.39 -11.15
CA HIS A 215 10.75 1.79 -11.37
C HIS A 215 10.03 2.46 -10.18
N GLY A 216 9.78 1.70 -9.11
CA GLY A 216 8.87 2.03 -8.02
C GLY A 216 7.63 1.12 -8.05
N GLY A 217 6.50 1.65 -8.45
CA GLY A 217 5.22 0.96 -8.47
C GLY A 217 4.63 0.79 -7.08
N ASN A 218 3.98 -0.34 -6.83
CA ASN A 218 3.29 -0.63 -5.57
C ASN A 218 4.30 -1.14 -4.54
N GLN A 219 4.86 -0.25 -3.75
CA GLN A 219 5.91 -0.58 -2.77
C GLN A 219 5.42 -0.51 -1.32
N ASP A 220 4.29 0.16 -1.06
CA ASP A 220 3.61 0.24 0.23
C ASP A 220 4.56 0.61 1.38
N ILE A 221 5.43 1.59 1.10
CA ILE A 221 6.41 2.06 2.06
C ILE A 221 5.83 3.25 2.84
N LYS A 222 5.32 3.01 4.06
CA LYS A 222 4.70 4.06 4.87
C LYS A 222 5.60 5.28 5.11
N ASN A 223 6.91 5.13 4.99
CA ASN A 223 7.87 6.21 5.18
C ASN A 223 8.12 7.04 3.90
N PHE A 224 7.40 6.79 2.80
CA PHE A 224 7.24 7.74 1.71
C PHE A 224 6.26 8.87 2.11
N SER A 225 6.39 9.34 3.32
CA SER A 225 5.51 10.31 3.95
C SER A 225 5.98 11.75 3.75
N ARG A 226 5.29 12.69 4.41
CA ARG A 226 5.65 14.12 4.39
C ARG A 226 7.12 14.35 4.73
N GLY A 227 7.78 15.18 3.91
CA GLY A 227 9.17 15.56 4.11
C GLY A 227 10.18 14.50 3.66
N SER A 228 9.74 13.37 3.11
CA SER A 228 10.64 12.40 2.51
C SER A 228 11.16 12.86 1.16
N ARG A 229 12.39 12.46 0.84
CA ARG A 229 13.01 12.66 -0.48
C ARG A 229 13.29 11.30 -1.09
N VAL A 230 12.76 11.07 -2.28
CA VAL A 230 12.90 9.80 -3.00
C VAL A 230 13.66 10.02 -4.30
N PHE A 231 14.61 9.13 -4.57
CA PHE A 231 15.40 9.09 -5.80
C PHE A 231 14.89 7.92 -6.64
N VAL A 232 14.29 8.24 -7.79
CA VAL A 232 13.62 7.24 -8.64
C VAL A 232 14.38 7.09 -9.95
N PRO A 233 14.71 5.87 -10.39
CA PRO A 233 15.35 5.63 -11.68
C PRO A 233 14.47 6.08 -12.84
N VAL A 234 15.07 6.69 -13.86
CA VAL A 234 14.41 7.13 -15.09
C VAL A 234 14.72 6.19 -16.23
N PHE A 235 13.70 5.63 -16.88
CA PHE A 235 13.83 4.65 -17.95
C PHE A 235 13.34 5.12 -19.31
N VAL A 236 12.63 6.27 -19.35
CA VAL A 236 12.11 6.89 -20.58
C VAL A 236 12.26 8.39 -20.54
N ASP A 237 12.27 9.04 -21.71
CA ASP A 237 12.23 10.50 -21.81
C ASP A 237 11.04 11.08 -21.05
N GLY A 238 11.31 12.08 -20.23
CA GLY A 238 10.31 12.73 -19.40
C GLY A 238 9.95 11.95 -18.12
N ALA A 239 10.61 10.84 -17.81
CA ALA A 239 10.33 9.99 -16.65
C ALA A 239 8.88 9.50 -16.55
N ASN A 240 7.89 10.35 -16.82
CA ASN A 240 6.45 10.12 -16.80
C ASN A 240 6.00 9.54 -15.45
N LEU A 241 6.01 10.39 -14.42
CA LEU A 241 5.67 10.05 -13.04
C LEU A 241 4.17 9.84 -12.88
N SER A 242 3.77 8.71 -12.30
CA SER A 242 2.38 8.43 -11.89
C SER A 242 2.31 8.09 -10.42
N VAL A 243 1.16 8.39 -9.80
CA VAL A 243 0.89 8.13 -8.39
C VAL A 243 -0.57 7.72 -8.18
N GLY A 244 -0.81 6.92 -7.16
CA GLY A 244 -2.14 6.53 -6.71
C GLY A 244 -2.06 5.79 -5.39
N ASP A 245 -3.16 5.14 -5.02
CA ASP A 245 -3.18 4.28 -3.84
C ASP A 245 -2.71 5.01 -2.59
N LEU A 246 -3.43 6.09 -2.23
CA LEU A 246 -3.06 6.91 -1.09
C LEU A 246 -3.56 6.30 0.21
N HIS A 247 -2.65 6.18 1.15
CA HIS A 247 -2.88 5.63 2.47
C HIS A 247 -2.84 6.74 3.54
N PHE A 248 -3.85 6.76 4.41
CA PHE A 248 -3.81 7.61 5.60
C PHE A 248 -2.84 7.05 6.65
N SER A 249 -2.77 5.73 6.76
CA SER A 249 -1.87 4.99 7.65
C SER A 249 -1.76 3.53 7.22
N GLN A 250 -0.68 2.86 7.57
CA GLN A 250 -0.43 1.46 7.24
C GLN A 250 0.47 0.81 8.29
N GLY A 251 0.22 -0.46 8.59
CA GLY A 251 1.18 -1.33 9.26
C GLY A 251 2.18 -1.94 8.27
N ASP A 252 3.43 -2.12 8.68
CA ASP A 252 4.42 -2.75 7.82
C ASP A 252 3.98 -4.13 7.33
N GLY A 253 4.14 -4.35 6.03
CA GLY A 253 3.73 -5.56 5.34
C GLY A 253 2.36 -5.49 4.71
N GLU A 254 1.57 -4.44 4.97
CA GLU A 254 0.21 -4.26 4.40
C GLU A 254 -0.62 -5.56 4.43
N ILE A 255 -0.58 -6.22 5.59
CA ILE A 255 -0.92 -7.64 5.75
C ILE A 255 -2.38 -8.01 5.44
N THR A 256 -3.29 -7.06 5.38
CA THR A 256 -4.71 -7.32 5.07
C THR A 256 -5.05 -7.22 3.57
N PHE A 257 -4.13 -6.72 2.75
CA PHE A 257 -4.18 -6.56 1.29
C PHE A 257 -5.08 -5.43 0.74
N CYS A 258 -6.16 -5.02 1.38
CA CYS A 258 -6.68 -3.65 1.40
C CYS A 258 -6.13 -3.04 2.69
N GLY A 259 -4.80 -3.06 2.79
CA GLY A 259 -4.09 -3.27 4.03
C GLY A 259 -3.76 -2.04 4.82
N ALA A 260 -3.97 -0.89 4.25
CA ALA A 260 -3.80 0.40 4.87
C ALA A 260 -5.13 0.96 5.38
N ILE A 261 -5.16 2.24 5.75
CA ILE A 261 -6.39 3.03 5.65
C ILE A 261 -6.40 3.64 4.26
N GLU A 262 -7.12 3.02 3.37
CA GLU A 262 -7.27 3.40 1.98
C GLU A 262 -8.08 4.68 1.84
N MET A 263 -7.63 5.61 1.01
CA MET A 263 -8.32 6.89 0.81
C MET A 263 -8.13 7.45 -0.60
N GLY A 264 -9.09 8.24 -1.06
CA GLY A 264 -8.83 9.21 -2.10
C GLY A 264 -8.26 10.50 -1.48
N GLY A 265 -7.35 11.17 -2.18
CA GLY A 265 -6.66 12.29 -1.58
C GLY A 265 -5.90 13.16 -2.56
N PHE A 266 -5.04 14.00 -2.02
CA PHE A 266 -4.07 14.80 -2.78
C PHE A 266 -2.66 14.49 -2.30
N ILE A 267 -1.69 14.75 -3.16
CA ILE A 267 -0.28 14.71 -2.85
C ILE A 267 0.42 15.90 -3.54
N ASP A 268 1.24 16.63 -2.77
CA ASP A 268 2.05 17.73 -3.23
C ASP A 268 3.50 17.29 -3.38
N PHE A 269 4.05 17.50 -4.55
CA PHE A 269 5.41 17.16 -4.91
C PHE A 269 6.24 18.40 -5.22
N HIS A 270 7.54 18.33 -4.91
CA HIS A 270 8.59 19.07 -5.59
C HIS A 270 9.46 18.08 -6.34
N VAL A 271 9.86 18.38 -7.56
CA VAL A 271 10.67 17.48 -8.38
C VAL A 271 11.96 18.17 -8.88
N ASP A 272 13.03 17.39 -8.99
CA ASP A 272 14.30 17.83 -9.59
C ASP A 272 14.99 16.63 -10.26
N LEU A 273 16.12 16.85 -10.94
CA LEU A 273 16.85 15.83 -11.69
C LEU A 273 18.32 15.77 -11.33
N ILE A 274 18.86 14.56 -11.26
CA ILE A 274 20.30 14.31 -11.27
C ILE A 274 20.65 13.66 -12.60
N LYS A 275 21.22 14.44 -13.51
CA LYS A 275 21.61 13.97 -14.86
C LYS A 275 22.67 12.86 -14.76
N GLY A 276 22.39 11.71 -15.41
CA GLY A 276 23.22 10.51 -15.32
C GLY A 276 23.30 9.93 -13.90
N GLY A 277 22.31 10.22 -13.06
CA GLY A 277 22.33 9.90 -11.64
C GLY A 277 22.34 8.41 -11.36
N MET A 278 21.69 7.59 -12.19
CA MET A 278 21.66 6.13 -12.01
C MET A 278 23.08 5.57 -11.95
N GLU A 279 23.93 5.89 -12.91
CA GLU A 279 25.31 5.42 -12.94
C GLU A 279 26.17 6.08 -11.84
N LYS A 280 26.02 7.40 -11.64
CA LYS A 280 26.81 8.15 -10.65
C LYS A 280 26.66 7.60 -9.22
N TYR A 281 25.47 7.14 -8.87
CA TYR A 281 25.18 6.67 -7.52
C TYR A 281 24.97 5.15 -7.43
N GLY A 282 25.03 4.42 -8.55
CA GLY A 282 24.78 2.99 -8.61
C GLY A 282 23.32 2.61 -8.34
N ILE A 283 22.38 3.55 -8.51
CA ILE A 283 20.95 3.31 -8.32
C ILE A 283 20.33 2.96 -9.67
N MET A 284 20.58 1.75 -10.13
CA MET A 284 20.16 1.30 -11.47
C MET A 284 18.72 0.78 -11.47
N THR A 285 18.23 0.33 -10.33
CA THR A 285 16.90 -0.24 -10.10
C THR A 285 16.45 0.07 -8.69
N ASN A 286 15.14 0.14 -8.49
CA ASN A 286 14.48 0.41 -7.22
C ASN A 286 14.79 1.80 -6.64
N PRO A 287 13.79 2.51 -6.15
CA PRO A 287 13.99 3.79 -5.49
C PRO A 287 14.87 3.67 -4.24
N VAL A 288 15.62 4.74 -3.98
CA VAL A 288 16.33 4.97 -2.71
C VAL A 288 15.75 6.22 -2.08
N PHE A 289 15.59 6.26 -0.77
CA PHE A 289 14.93 7.39 -0.14
C PHE A 289 15.50 7.77 1.23
N MET A 290 15.20 9.00 1.61
CA MET A 290 15.43 9.54 2.93
C MET A 290 14.07 9.82 3.57
N PRO A 291 13.70 9.13 4.67
CA PRO A 291 12.44 9.37 5.38
C PRO A 291 12.33 10.82 5.85
N GLY A 292 11.11 11.34 5.87
CA GLY A 292 10.82 12.66 6.42
C GLY A 292 11.06 12.73 7.93
N ASN A 293 11.46 13.92 8.40
CA ASN A 293 11.64 14.16 9.83
C ASN A 293 10.40 14.76 10.50
N VAL A 294 9.35 15.03 9.73
CA VAL A 294 8.08 15.62 10.19
C VAL A 294 6.95 14.60 10.35
N GLU A 295 7.17 13.35 9.94
CA GLU A 295 6.20 12.28 10.14
C GLU A 295 5.97 11.98 11.62
N PRO A 296 4.78 11.54 12.04
CA PRO A 296 4.54 11.09 13.41
C PRO A 296 5.47 9.94 13.80
N ARG A 297 6.02 9.99 15.02
CA ARG A 297 6.89 8.94 15.54
C ARG A 297 6.30 8.37 16.81
N TYR A 298 6.22 7.05 16.84
CA TYR A 298 5.84 6.28 18.01
C TYR A 298 7.11 5.77 18.70
N SER A 299 7.13 5.81 20.02
CA SER A 299 8.32 5.45 20.82
C SER A 299 8.08 4.32 21.82
N GLU A 300 6.81 4.02 22.11
CA GLU A 300 6.43 2.95 23.02
C GLU A 300 5.64 1.88 22.29
N PHE A 301 6.08 0.64 22.42
CA PHE A 301 5.51 -0.49 21.69
C PHE A 301 5.31 -1.71 22.60
N MET A 302 4.23 -2.43 22.37
CA MET A 302 4.17 -3.87 22.65
C MET A 302 4.79 -4.59 21.46
N SER A 303 5.84 -5.39 21.71
CA SER A 303 6.58 -6.05 20.64
C SER A 303 6.36 -7.56 20.69
N PHE A 304 6.03 -8.13 19.54
CA PHE A 304 5.72 -9.54 19.39
C PHE A 304 6.77 -10.21 18.52
N VAL A 305 7.28 -11.33 18.97
CA VAL A 305 8.32 -12.09 18.28
C VAL A 305 7.68 -13.27 17.56
N GLY A 306 8.13 -13.55 16.35
CA GLY A 306 7.81 -14.77 15.62
C GLY A 306 9.08 -15.42 15.10
N ILE A 307 9.06 -16.73 15.01
CA ILE A 307 10.14 -17.54 14.40
C ILE A 307 9.59 -18.35 13.22
N SER A 308 10.47 -18.86 12.37
CA SER A 308 10.08 -19.58 11.16
C SER A 308 9.66 -21.03 11.43
N VAL A 309 8.73 -21.21 12.36
CA VAL A 309 8.08 -22.48 12.67
C VAL A 309 6.59 -22.33 12.38
N ASP A 310 6.01 -23.28 11.66
CA ASP A 310 4.57 -23.29 11.40
C ASP A 310 3.82 -23.61 12.71
N PRO A 311 2.91 -22.74 13.17
CA PRO A 311 2.21 -22.96 14.43
C PRO A 311 1.16 -24.09 14.36
N ASP A 312 0.76 -24.54 13.17
CA ASP A 312 -0.30 -25.54 13.00
C ASP A 312 0.23 -26.97 13.07
N ASP A 313 1.46 -27.20 12.56
CA ASP A 313 2.05 -28.56 12.48
C ASP A 313 3.47 -28.67 13.04
N ASP A 314 4.00 -27.60 13.62
CA ASP A 314 5.37 -27.52 14.21
C ASP A 314 6.50 -27.73 13.20
N THR A 315 6.25 -27.50 11.91
CA THR A 315 7.24 -27.63 10.85
C THR A 315 8.22 -26.45 10.87
N ASN A 316 9.53 -26.74 10.89
CA ASN A 316 10.56 -25.72 10.67
C ASN A 316 10.65 -25.34 9.19
N LEU A 317 10.47 -24.06 8.89
CA LEU A 317 10.67 -23.48 7.56
C LEU A 317 12.02 -22.75 7.54
N TYR A 318 13.00 -23.35 6.86
CA TYR A 318 14.40 -22.93 6.92
C TYR A 318 14.57 -21.44 6.56
N MET A 319 14.96 -20.62 7.55
CA MET A 319 15.28 -19.21 7.42
C MET A 319 14.15 -18.38 6.78
N ASP A 320 12.89 -18.81 6.87
CA ASP A 320 11.73 -18.14 6.27
C ASP A 320 11.29 -16.96 7.11
N ALA A 321 11.73 -15.75 6.72
CA ALA A 321 11.33 -14.51 7.38
C ALA A 321 9.83 -14.19 7.21
N THR A 322 9.21 -14.65 6.13
CA THR A 322 7.76 -14.47 5.89
C THR A 322 6.96 -15.26 6.91
N GLN A 323 7.32 -16.52 7.14
CA GLN A 323 6.70 -17.35 8.17
C GLN A 323 6.95 -16.78 9.58
N ALA A 324 8.16 -16.31 9.85
CA ALA A 324 8.48 -15.69 11.13
C ALA A 324 7.60 -14.44 11.38
N TYR A 325 7.38 -13.60 10.37
CA TYR A 325 6.51 -12.43 10.48
C TYR A 325 5.03 -12.82 10.65
N LYS A 326 4.56 -13.85 9.95
CA LYS A 326 3.22 -14.43 10.15
C LYS A 326 2.99 -14.81 11.61
N CYS A 327 3.94 -15.52 12.23
CA CYS A 327 3.87 -15.89 13.65
C CYS A 327 3.83 -14.67 14.57
N ALA A 328 4.63 -13.64 14.31
CA ALA A 328 4.59 -12.39 15.09
C ALA A 328 3.22 -11.70 15.02
N CYS A 329 2.60 -11.66 13.82
CA CYS A 329 1.26 -11.12 13.63
C CYS A 329 0.19 -11.93 14.39
N LEU A 330 0.22 -13.25 14.30
CA LEU A 330 -0.71 -14.12 15.01
C LEU A 330 -0.60 -13.95 16.54
N ASN A 331 0.63 -13.85 17.06
CA ASN A 331 0.87 -13.59 18.49
C ASN A 331 0.27 -12.24 18.93
N ALA A 332 0.41 -11.20 18.10
CA ALA A 332 -0.18 -9.89 18.39
C ALA A 332 -1.72 -9.93 18.37
N ILE A 333 -2.31 -10.64 17.41
CA ILE A 333 -3.78 -10.82 17.33
C ILE A 333 -4.28 -11.57 18.57
N GLU A 334 -3.65 -12.68 18.96
CA GLU A 334 -4.03 -13.43 20.16
C GLU A 334 -3.92 -12.58 21.43
N TYR A 335 -2.94 -11.70 21.50
CA TYR A 335 -2.84 -10.73 22.59
C TYR A 335 -4.02 -9.76 22.61
N LEU A 336 -4.36 -9.15 21.46
CA LEU A 336 -5.47 -8.20 21.34
C LEU A 336 -6.84 -8.83 21.67
N LYS A 337 -7.03 -10.10 21.36
CA LYS A 337 -8.24 -10.85 21.75
C LYS A 337 -8.46 -10.87 23.26
N ARG A 338 -7.40 -10.85 24.07
CA ARG A 338 -7.51 -10.80 25.55
C ARG A 338 -8.09 -9.48 26.05
N TRP A 339 -8.01 -8.42 25.22
CA TRP A 339 -8.57 -7.10 25.53
C TRP A 339 -9.99 -6.89 24.98
N GLY A 340 -10.58 -7.93 24.35
CA GLY A 340 -11.95 -7.96 23.89
C GLY A 340 -12.15 -7.69 22.40
N TYR A 341 -11.09 -7.54 21.62
CA TYR A 341 -11.17 -7.50 20.14
C TYR A 341 -11.43 -8.90 19.58
N SER A 342 -12.11 -8.98 18.43
CA SER A 342 -12.13 -10.22 17.66
C SER A 342 -10.78 -10.42 16.94
N GLY A 343 -10.55 -11.63 16.39
CA GLY A 343 -9.36 -11.90 15.58
C GLY A 343 -9.29 -10.98 14.37
N GLU A 344 -10.42 -10.80 13.68
CA GLU A 344 -10.55 -9.92 12.51
C GLU A 344 -10.28 -8.45 12.88
N GLN A 345 -10.79 -7.98 14.03
CA GLN A 345 -10.49 -6.64 14.53
C GLN A 345 -8.99 -6.46 14.83
N GLY A 346 -8.37 -7.47 15.47
CA GLY A 346 -6.92 -7.48 15.69
C GLY A 346 -6.15 -7.41 14.38
N TYR A 347 -6.57 -8.17 13.38
CA TYR A 347 -5.96 -8.17 12.06
C TYR A 347 -6.08 -6.81 11.36
N LEU A 348 -7.28 -6.20 11.37
CA LEU A 348 -7.52 -4.86 10.83
C LEU A 348 -6.68 -3.77 11.56
N ILE A 349 -6.48 -3.89 12.88
CA ILE A 349 -5.60 -2.98 13.64
C ILE A 349 -4.15 -3.11 13.16
N LEU A 350 -3.64 -4.32 12.99
CA LEU A 350 -2.27 -4.54 12.55
C LEU A 350 -2.02 -4.04 11.11
N GLY A 351 -3.00 -4.16 10.21
CA GLY A 351 -2.90 -3.66 8.85
C GLY A 351 -2.91 -2.13 8.76
N SER A 352 -3.71 -1.47 9.58
CA SER A 352 -3.99 -0.02 9.46
C SER A 352 -3.17 0.88 10.37
N ALA A 353 -2.85 0.44 11.61
CA ALA A 353 -2.06 1.22 12.54
C ALA A 353 -0.60 1.32 12.09
N PRO A 354 0.16 2.35 12.53
CA PRO A 354 1.57 2.50 12.16
C PRO A 354 2.48 1.47 12.89
N VAL A 355 2.18 0.20 12.69
CA VAL A 355 2.95 -0.95 13.15
C VAL A 355 4.29 -0.98 12.41
N GLU A 356 5.36 -1.36 13.11
CA GLU A 356 6.66 -1.62 12.50
C GLU A 356 6.95 -3.11 12.46
N GLY A 357 7.35 -3.61 11.29
CA GLY A 357 7.84 -4.96 11.06
C GLY A 357 9.35 -4.96 10.88
N ARG A 358 10.08 -5.84 11.56
CA ARG A 358 11.54 -5.95 11.44
C ARG A 358 11.98 -7.39 11.29
N ILE A 359 12.90 -7.62 10.37
CA ILE A 359 13.70 -8.83 10.36
C ILE A 359 14.76 -8.68 11.45
N SER A 360 14.62 -9.42 12.55
CA SER A 360 15.53 -9.35 13.69
C SER A 360 16.77 -10.22 13.47
N GLY A 361 16.63 -11.40 12.85
CA GLY A 361 17.72 -12.29 12.51
C GLY A 361 17.34 -13.28 11.42
N ILE A 362 18.26 -13.47 10.47
CA ILE A 362 18.20 -14.51 9.44
C ILE A 362 19.51 -15.28 9.38
N VAL A 363 20.13 -15.52 10.53
CA VAL A 363 21.45 -16.16 10.69
C VAL A 363 21.43 -17.31 11.69
N ASP A 364 20.37 -17.45 12.49
CA ASP A 364 20.27 -18.40 13.59
C ASP A 364 19.66 -19.73 13.12
N ILE A 365 20.36 -20.39 12.20
CA ILE A 365 19.97 -21.65 11.55
C ILE A 365 19.42 -22.64 12.59
N PRO A 366 18.23 -23.26 12.35
CA PRO A 366 17.45 -23.21 11.10
C PRO A 366 16.40 -22.08 11.02
N ASN A 367 16.24 -21.25 12.05
CA ASN A 367 15.14 -20.33 12.16
C ASN A 367 15.51 -18.89 11.79
N ALA A 368 14.58 -18.20 11.09
CA ALA A 368 14.53 -16.76 11.06
C ALA A 368 13.75 -16.24 12.27
N CYS A 369 13.99 -14.98 12.64
CA CYS A 369 13.27 -14.27 13.68
C CYS A 369 12.80 -12.91 13.14
N CYS A 370 11.52 -12.62 13.27
CA CYS A 370 10.92 -11.32 12.97
C CYS A 370 10.25 -10.74 14.21
N THR A 371 10.16 -9.44 14.27
CA THR A 371 9.52 -8.70 15.37
C THR A 371 8.50 -7.71 14.82
N LEU A 372 7.29 -7.73 15.38
CA LEU A 372 6.23 -6.77 15.13
C LEU A 372 6.14 -5.83 16.33
N TYR A 373 6.16 -4.52 16.07
CA TYR A 373 6.07 -3.46 17.07
C TYR A 373 4.72 -2.76 16.95
N LEU A 374 3.82 -3.04 17.90
CA LEU A 374 2.49 -2.43 17.98
C LEU A 374 2.56 -1.19 18.89
N PRO A 375 2.29 0.03 18.39
CA PRO A 375 2.33 1.23 19.21
C PRO A 375 1.29 1.17 20.33
N THR A 376 1.71 1.44 21.57
CA THR A 376 0.78 1.43 22.72
C THR A 376 -0.10 2.67 22.76
N ALA A 377 0.38 3.79 22.24
CA ALA A 377 -0.30 5.08 22.25
C ALA A 377 -1.54 5.15 21.33
N ILE A 378 -1.78 4.12 20.50
CA ILE A 378 -2.99 4.06 19.63
C ILE A 378 -4.25 3.66 20.42
N PHE A 379 -4.09 3.12 21.63
CA PHE A 379 -5.20 2.69 22.47
C PHE A 379 -5.58 3.74 23.51
N ASP A 380 -6.85 3.92 23.78
CA ASP A 380 -7.38 4.79 24.83
C ASP A 380 -7.33 4.14 26.23
N PHE A 381 -6.73 2.97 26.33
CA PHE A 381 -6.50 2.20 27.56
C PHE A 381 -5.08 1.59 27.53
N ASP A 382 -4.58 1.23 28.73
CA ASP A 382 -3.26 0.61 28.83
C ASP A 382 -3.31 -0.87 28.45
N ILE A 383 -2.61 -1.23 27.36
CA ILE A 383 -2.51 -2.61 26.88
C ILE A 383 -1.33 -3.39 27.46
N ARG A 384 -0.52 -2.77 28.33
CA ARG A 384 0.67 -3.43 28.90
C ARG A 384 0.28 -4.53 29.87
N PRO A 385 1.04 -5.63 29.96
CA PRO A 385 0.79 -6.68 30.95
C PRO A 385 0.88 -6.16 32.37
N THR A 386 -0.09 -6.50 33.20
CA THR A 386 -0.11 -6.21 34.64
C THR A 386 -0.36 -7.47 35.43
N LYS A 387 -0.13 -7.42 36.73
CA LYS A 387 -0.39 -8.56 37.64
C LYS A 387 -1.87 -8.97 37.67
N ASP A 388 -2.77 -8.01 37.43
CA ASP A 388 -4.21 -8.22 37.43
C ASP A 388 -4.74 -8.83 36.13
N GLY A 389 -3.87 -8.98 35.12
CA GLY A 389 -4.21 -9.48 33.79
C GLY A 389 -4.96 -8.45 32.92
N PRO A 390 -5.31 -8.84 31.70
CA PRO A 390 -6.02 -7.97 30.77
C PRO A 390 -7.47 -7.74 31.21
N ARG A 391 -7.95 -6.51 30.99
CA ARG A 391 -9.37 -6.16 31.21
C ARG A 391 -10.11 -6.21 29.88
N SER A 392 -10.75 -7.34 29.61
CA SER A 392 -11.59 -7.49 28.44
C SER A 392 -12.79 -6.55 28.49
N ALA A 393 -13.06 -5.86 27.40
CA ALA A 393 -14.23 -5.00 27.22
C ALA A 393 -14.93 -5.35 25.90
N ASN A 394 -16.20 -4.99 25.77
CA ASN A 394 -16.89 -5.13 24.49
C ASN A 394 -16.32 -4.10 23.51
N ARG A 395 -15.70 -4.57 22.44
CA ARG A 395 -15.10 -3.75 21.38
C ARG A 395 -15.97 -3.66 20.11
N GLY A 396 -17.26 -3.96 20.22
CA GLY A 396 -18.15 -3.95 19.05
C GLY A 396 -17.80 -5.05 18.05
N ALA A 397 -18.01 -4.76 16.77
CA ALA A 397 -17.68 -5.66 15.66
C ALA A 397 -17.23 -4.90 14.42
N CYS A 398 -16.34 -5.49 13.62
CA CYS A 398 -16.04 -5.00 12.27
C CYS A 398 -17.21 -5.31 11.32
N ALA A 399 -17.20 -4.68 10.13
CA ALA A 399 -18.14 -5.03 9.08
C ALA A 399 -17.77 -6.40 8.50
N VAL A 400 -18.77 -7.26 8.31
CA VAL A 400 -18.63 -8.61 7.77
C VAL A 400 -19.46 -8.76 6.50
N THR A 401 -19.25 -9.85 5.78
CA THR A 401 -20.09 -10.26 4.65
C THR A 401 -21.43 -10.78 5.12
N SER A 402 -22.47 -10.47 4.37
CA SER A 402 -23.83 -11.01 4.57
C SER A 402 -24.10 -12.18 3.64
#